data_581dcf8036a8b529255505f3e09636db
#
_entry.id   581dcf8036a8b529255505f3e09636db
#
_cell.length_a   1.000
_cell.length_b   1.000
_cell.length_c   1.000
_cell.angle_alpha   90.00
_cell.angle_beta   90.00
_cell.angle_gamma   90.00
#
_symmetry.space_group_name_H-M   'P 1'
#
loop_
_entity.id
_entity.type
_entity.pdbx_description
1 polymer ?
#
loop_
_entity_poly.entity_id
_entity_poly.type
_entity_poly.pdbx_seq_one_letter_code
_entity_poly.pdbx_strand_id
1 'polypeptide(L)'
;LNVLSKAGILLFIIGIILVGRYAYLHMSDLFKCLLIYILGGVLVTIGEIFYKKEKNVFSTALISGGVSVLYAATASGYFAFDIFSARLTFVICIIVTAVAILLSMQTKNQIVCTFASLGGYLPVVVLYLISFGKAASDNMFLPVSSAYFCLLAIVVFIMTYNKKWYAAQFISFALHITAVGGIGACAWALKDLGGYSYALPLSAVFSIVSFIIYLAMPSGKIILNKKLETEDTVLLGLNTVTGAISIGVTLYHCFERMVANRVVGIVFLVFAFLYIILFSKINKSENKDGASKFA
;
A
#
# COMPACT_ATOMS: atom_id res chain seq x y z
N LEU A 1 4.63 39.81 -23.44
CA LEU A 1 6.03 39.36 -23.40
C LEU A 1 6.62 39.44 -24.80
N ASN A 2 7.68 40.23 -24.94
CA ASN A 2 8.38 40.45 -26.21
C ASN A 2 8.99 39.12 -26.69
N VAL A 3 9.04 38.88 -28.00
CA VAL A 3 9.61 37.67 -28.60
C VAL A 3 11.01 37.38 -28.05
N LEU A 4 11.80 38.44 -27.83
CA LEU A 4 13.14 38.36 -27.25
C LEU A 4 13.15 37.75 -25.83
N SER A 5 12.18 38.12 -24.97
CA SER A 5 12.07 37.57 -23.62
C SER A 5 11.69 36.09 -23.62
N LYS A 6 10.82 35.69 -24.56
CA LYS A 6 10.44 34.27 -24.72
C LYS A 6 11.64 33.44 -25.21
N ALA A 7 12.40 33.95 -26.17
CA ALA A 7 13.61 33.30 -26.64
C ALA A 7 14.68 33.20 -25.54
N GLY A 8 14.87 34.25 -24.74
CA GLY A 8 15.79 34.24 -23.60
C GLY A 8 15.44 33.22 -22.54
N ILE A 9 14.14 33.11 -22.17
CA ILE A 9 13.66 32.09 -21.23
C ILE A 9 13.87 30.68 -21.77
N LEU A 10 13.61 30.47 -23.06
CA LEU A 10 13.79 29.15 -23.70
C LEU A 10 15.27 28.75 -23.73
N LEU A 11 16.18 29.68 -24.10
CA LEU A 11 17.63 29.44 -24.05
C LEU A 11 18.13 29.18 -22.62
N PHE A 12 17.60 29.90 -21.65
CA PHE A 12 17.94 29.69 -20.22
C PHE A 12 17.51 28.30 -19.73
N ILE A 13 16.30 27.84 -20.10
CA ILE A 13 15.82 26.49 -19.75
C ILE A 13 16.70 25.42 -20.41
N ILE A 14 17.02 25.60 -21.71
CA ILE A 14 17.90 24.66 -22.44
C ILE A 14 19.28 24.62 -21.76
N GLY A 15 19.85 25.79 -21.40
CA GLY A 15 21.12 25.89 -20.70
C GLY A 15 21.11 25.12 -19.37
N ILE A 16 20.07 25.29 -18.55
CA ILE A 16 19.92 24.54 -17.29
C ILE A 16 19.84 23.05 -17.56
N ILE A 17 19.08 22.62 -18.57
CA ILE A 17 18.94 21.18 -18.89
C ILE A 17 20.30 20.59 -19.32
N LEU A 18 21.06 21.31 -20.17
CA LEU A 18 22.37 20.83 -20.64
C LEU A 18 23.41 20.77 -19.51
N VAL A 19 23.50 21.83 -18.69
CA VAL A 19 24.39 21.85 -17.53
C VAL A 19 23.98 20.78 -16.52
N GLY A 20 22.68 20.63 -16.25
CA GLY A 20 22.16 19.60 -15.37
C GLY A 20 22.48 18.19 -15.86
N ARG A 21 22.32 17.94 -17.18
CA ARG A 21 22.71 16.66 -17.79
C ARG A 21 24.21 16.41 -17.69
N TYR A 22 25.03 17.39 -17.98
CA TYR A 22 26.49 17.28 -17.88
C TYR A 22 26.92 16.97 -16.43
N ALA A 23 26.41 17.73 -15.47
CA ALA A 23 26.68 17.49 -14.05
C ALA A 23 26.24 16.10 -13.61
N TYR A 24 25.02 15.67 -14.00
CA TYR A 24 24.49 14.35 -13.70
C TYR A 24 25.39 13.20 -14.22
N LEU A 25 25.94 13.34 -15.43
CA LEU A 25 26.80 12.31 -16.02
C LEU A 25 28.15 12.17 -15.30
N HIS A 26 28.64 13.23 -14.67
CA HIS A 26 29.93 13.26 -13.97
C HIS A 26 29.83 13.09 -12.46
N MET A 27 28.61 13.05 -11.90
CA MET A 27 28.39 12.78 -10.47
C MET A 27 28.46 11.28 -10.17
N SER A 28 28.97 10.95 -8.97
CA SER A 28 28.85 9.59 -8.44
C SER A 28 27.39 9.24 -8.16
N ASP A 29 27.04 7.97 -8.28
CA ASP A 29 25.67 7.52 -8.10
C ASP A 29 25.15 7.79 -6.70
N LEU A 30 26.01 7.68 -5.68
CA LEU A 30 25.68 8.05 -4.31
C LEU A 30 25.29 9.53 -4.19
N PHE A 31 25.99 10.42 -4.89
CA PHE A 31 25.70 11.85 -4.86
C PHE A 31 24.39 12.17 -5.59
N LYS A 32 24.10 11.49 -6.70
CA LYS A 32 22.79 11.59 -7.41
C LYS A 32 21.65 11.19 -6.49
N CYS A 33 21.78 10.05 -5.81
CA CYS A 33 20.79 9.55 -4.86
C CYS A 33 20.56 10.54 -3.72
N LEU A 34 21.62 11.07 -3.13
CA LEU A 34 21.55 12.07 -2.07
C LEU A 34 20.81 13.34 -2.50
N LEU A 35 21.07 13.84 -3.71
CA LEU A 35 20.38 15.02 -4.24
C LEU A 35 18.87 14.80 -4.39
N ILE A 36 18.44 13.60 -4.80
CA ILE A 36 17.00 13.28 -4.90
C ILE A 36 16.38 13.27 -3.50
N TYR A 37 17.06 12.72 -2.50
CA TYR A 37 16.57 12.76 -1.11
C TYR A 37 16.48 14.18 -0.57
N ILE A 38 17.49 15.02 -0.81
CA ILE A 38 17.48 16.44 -0.42
C ILE A 38 16.31 17.15 -1.08
N LEU A 39 16.09 16.94 -2.38
CA LEU A 39 14.96 17.53 -3.11
C LEU A 39 13.62 17.12 -2.49
N GLY A 40 13.43 15.83 -2.20
CA GLY A 40 12.22 15.32 -1.54
C GLY A 40 12.01 15.95 -0.17
N GLY A 41 13.05 16.03 0.66
CA GLY A 41 13.01 16.66 1.97
C GLY A 41 12.69 18.15 1.93
N VAL A 42 13.27 18.87 0.98
CA VAL A 42 13.01 20.31 0.75
C VAL A 42 11.55 20.51 0.33
N LEU A 43 11.04 19.71 -0.60
CA LEU A 43 9.63 19.81 -1.03
C LEU A 43 8.65 19.55 0.12
N VAL A 44 8.90 18.52 0.95
CA VAL A 44 8.09 18.24 2.15
C VAL A 44 8.14 19.42 3.11
N THR A 45 9.32 19.92 3.42
CA THR A 45 9.52 21.01 4.39
C THR A 45 8.85 22.30 3.93
N ILE A 46 9.05 22.70 2.68
CA ILE A 46 8.41 23.87 2.08
C ILE A 46 6.89 23.68 2.07
N GLY A 47 6.41 22.50 1.65
CA GLY A 47 5.01 22.17 1.66
C GLY A 47 4.37 22.28 3.04
N GLU A 48 5.05 21.81 4.09
CA GLU A 48 4.59 21.92 5.47
C GLU A 48 4.55 23.36 5.97
N ILE A 49 5.56 24.17 5.65
CA ILE A 49 5.59 25.60 5.98
C ILE A 49 4.41 26.33 5.32
N PHE A 50 4.16 26.10 4.04
CA PHE A 50 3.01 26.67 3.35
C PHE A 50 1.69 26.17 3.92
N TYR A 51 1.57 24.89 4.24
CA TYR A 51 0.37 24.30 4.80
C TYR A 51 0.00 24.89 6.18
N LYS A 52 1.01 25.25 7.00
CA LYS A 52 0.79 25.94 8.28
C LYS A 52 0.29 27.36 8.10
N LYS A 53 0.64 28.03 7.00
CA LYS A 53 0.17 29.39 6.68
C LYS A 53 -1.22 29.36 6.02
N GLU A 54 -1.34 28.54 4.98
CA GLU A 54 -2.58 28.41 4.21
C GLU A 54 -2.79 26.94 3.80
N LYS A 55 -3.91 26.36 4.24
CA LYS A 55 -4.31 24.99 3.89
C LYS A 55 -4.88 24.95 2.47
N ASN A 56 -4.04 25.01 1.47
CA ASN A 56 -4.44 25.01 0.06
C ASN A 56 -3.98 23.76 -0.69
N VAL A 57 -4.47 23.60 -1.92
CA VAL A 57 -4.13 22.46 -2.78
C VAL A 57 -2.64 22.44 -3.13
N PHE A 58 -2.03 23.60 -3.28
CA PHE A 58 -0.61 23.74 -3.62
C PHE A 58 0.31 23.19 -2.51
N SER A 59 0.06 23.58 -1.26
CA SER A 59 0.84 23.05 -0.12
C SER A 59 0.69 21.54 0.03
N THR A 60 -0.52 21.00 -0.17
CA THR A 60 -0.77 19.56 -0.18
C THR A 60 -0.02 18.86 -1.32
N ALA A 61 0.00 19.44 -2.52
CA ALA A 61 0.73 18.90 -3.66
C ALA A 61 2.24 18.87 -3.42
N LEU A 62 2.80 19.89 -2.76
CA LEU A 62 4.22 19.92 -2.38
C LEU A 62 4.56 18.81 -1.39
N ILE A 63 3.73 18.60 -0.34
CA ILE A 63 3.96 17.54 0.65
C ILE A 63 3.88 16.16 -0.02
N SER A 64 2.81 15.88 -0.76
CA SER A 64 2.63 14.57 -1.40
C SER A 64 3.65 14.33 -2.51
N GLY A 65 4.00 15.36 -3.28
CA GLY A 65 5.06 15.31 -4.28
C GLY A 65 6.42 15.05 -3.65
N GLY A 66 6.75 15.72 -2.54
CA GLY A 66 7.99 15.49 -1.80
C GLY A 66 8.09 14.06 -1.26
N VAL A 67 7.01 13.53 -0.68
CA VAL A 67 6.94 12.12 -0.26
C VAL A 67 7.17 11.18 -1.44
N SER A 68 6.55 11.45 -2.59
CA SER A 68 6.75 10.65 -3.81
C SER A 68 8.20 10.68 -4.30
N VAL A 69 8.87 11.83 -4.20
CA VAL A 69 10.31 11.97 -4.53
C VAL A 69 11.18 11.17 -3.57
N LEU A 70 10.86 11.11 -2.27
CA LEU A 70 11.60 10.27 -1.32
C LEU A 70 11.49 8.78 -1.66
N TYR A 71 10.31 8.31 -2.06
CA TYR A 71 10.16 6.93 -2.54
C TYR A 71 10.90 6.69 -3.86
N ALA A 72 10.87 7.65 -4.79
CA ALA A 72 11.63 7.58 -6.03
C ALA A 72 13.14 7.54 -5.78
N ALA A 73 13.66 8.30 -4.81
CA ALA A 73 15.05 8.24 -4.38
C ALA A 73 15.42 6.85 -3.87
N THR A 74 14.55 6.25 -3.03
CA THR A 74 14.77 4.91 -2.48
C THR A 74 14.77 3.86 -3.60
N ALA A 75 13.82 3.93 -4.52
CA ALA A 75 13.74 3.04 -5.67
C ALA A 75 14.95 3.20 -6.60
N SER A 76 15.38 4.44 -6.89
CA SER A 76 16.56 4.72 -7.70
C SER A 76 17.84 4.20 -7.07
N GLY A 77 17.99 4.32 -5.76
CA GLY A 77 19.15 3.80 -5.02
C GLY A 77 19.29 2.29 -5.11
N TYR A 78 18.17 1.57 -5.23
CA TYR A 78 18.17 0.13 -5.41
C TYR A 78 18.27 -0.31 -6.87
N PHE A 79 17.39 0.22 -7.78
CA PHE A 79 17.25 -0.28 -9.14
C PHE A 79 18.23 0.36 -10.14
N ALA A 80 18.50 1.67 -9.97
CA ALA A 80 19.28 2.41 -10.96
C ALA A 80 20.75 2.54 -10.58
N PHE A 81 21.03 2.68 -9.30
CA PHE A 81 22.38 2.98 -8.81
C PHE A 81 23.04 1.79 -8.10
N ASP A 82 22.29 0.72 -7.76
CA ASP A 82 22.77 -0.47 -7.03
C ASP A 82 23.52 -0.14 -5.74
N ILE A 83 23.12 0.97 -5.06
CA ILE A 83 23.74 1.45 -3.81
C ILE A 83 23.16 0.71 -2.60
N PHE A 84 21.85 0.42 -2.65
CA PHE A 84 21.12 -0.16 -1.54
C PHE A 84 20.92 -1.66 -1.72
N SER A 85 21.17 -2.44 -0.67
CA SER A 85 20.69 -3.83 -0.63
C SER A 85 19.17 -3.87 -0.48
N ALA A 86 18.53 -5.00 -0.87
CA ALA A 86 17.09 -5.18 -0.73
C ALA A 86 16.59 -4.95 0.70
N ARG A 87 17.35 -5.43 1.71
CA ARG A 87 17.02 -5.24 3.13
C ARG A 87 17.06 -3.77 3.54
N LEU A 88 18.11 -3.05 3.13
CA LEU A 88 18.25 -1.62 3.44
C LEU A 88 17.16 -0.80 2.77
N THR A 89 16.84 -1.09 1.50
CA THR A 89 15.74 -0.46 0.77
C THR A 89 14.41 -0.63 1.50
N PHE A 90 14.14 -1.85 1.99
CA PHE A 90 12.93 -2.14 2.75
C PHE A 90 12.84 -1.31 4.04
N VAL A 91 13.94 -1.23 4.80
CA VAL A 91 14.01 -0.40 6.03
C VAL A 91 13.78 1.08 5.73
N ILE A 92 14.41 1.60 4.66
CA ILE A 92 14.22 3.00 4.24
C ILE A 92 12.76 3.24 3.82
N CYS A 93 12.14 2.32 3.07
CA CYS A 93 10.72 2.41 2.71
C CYS A 93 9.82 2.48 3.95
N ILE A 94 10.08 1.68 4.99
CA ILE A 94 9.31 1.74 6.25
C ILE A 94 9.45 3.11 6.90
N ILE A 95 10.66 3.66 6.96
CA ILE A 95 10.92 4.99 7.56
C ILE A 95 10.18 6.07 6.77
N VAL A 96 10.30 6.09 5.44
CA VAL A 96 9.61 7.08 4.59
C VAL A 96 8.09 6.95 4.74
N THR A 97 7.57 5.71 4.80
CA THR A 97 6.13 5.47 5.03
C THR A 97 5.68 5.99 6.39
N ALA A 98 6.45 5.76 7.45
CA ALA A 98 6.12 6.27 8.78
C ALA A 98 6.07 7.81 8.79
N VAL A 99 7.04 8.47 8.16
CA VAL A 99 7.04 9.94 8.00
C VAL A 99 5.82 10.41 7.20
N ALA A 100 5.51 9.76 6.08
CA ALA A 100 4.35 10.10 5.26
C ALA A 100 3.01 9.94 6.00
N ILE A 101 2.88 8.90 6.82
CA ILE A 101 1.72 8.67 7.68
C ILE A 101 1.61 9.79 8.72
N LEU A 102 2.70 10.15 9.39
CA LEU A 102 2.70 11.25 10.36
C LEU A 102 2.30 12.58 9.72
N LEU A 103 2.81 12.88 8.53
CA LEU A 103 2.42 14.06 7.75
C LEU A 103 0.92 14.03 7.39
N SER A 104 0.39 12.87 7.00
CA SER A 104 -1.04 12.70 6.72
C SER A 104 -1.91 12.90 7.96
N MET A 105 -1.45 12.46 9.13
CA MET A 105 -2.14 12.69 10.40
C MET A 105 -2.19 14.18 10.76
N GLN A 106 -1.07 14.89 10.60
CA GLN A 106 -0.96 16.32 10.89
C GLN A 106 -1.79 17.17 9.92
N THR A 107 -1.72 16.89 8.64
CA THR A 107 -2.46 17.63 7.61
C THR A 107 -3.93 17.27 7.55
N LYS A 108 -4.33 16.13 8.13
CA LYS A 108 -5.70 15.59 8.04
C LYS A 108 -6.22 15.55 6.59
N ASN A 109 -5.33 15.25 5.64
CA ASN A 109 -5.62 15.33 4.21
C ASN A 109 -5.63 13.94 3.59
N GLN A 110 -6.71 13.62 2.87
CA GLN A 110 -6.87 12.34 2.17
C GLN A 110 -5.79 12.12 1.12
N ILE A 111 -5.38 13.16 0.38
CA ILE A 111 -4.40 13.06 -0.71
C ILE A 111 -3.05 12.59 -0.16
N VAL A 112 -2.58 13.18 0.95
CA VAL A 112 -1.33 12.78 1.60
C VAL A 112 -1.41 11.33 2.09
N CYS A 113 -2.57 10.92 2.66
CA CYS A 113 -2.80 9.53 3.07
C CYS A 113 -2.72 8.56 1.88
N THR A 114 -3.31 8.93 0.75
CA THR A 114 -3.29 8.14 -0.48
C THR A 114 -1.86 7.95 -0.99
N PHE A 115 -1.07 9.02 -1.05
CA PHE A 115 0.34 8.94 -1.47
C PHE A 115 1.21 8.16 -0.47
N ALA A 116 0.92 8.26 0.83
CA ALA A 116 1.57 7.43 1.84
C ALA A 116 1.29 5.94 1.63
N SER A 117 0.04 5.59 1.30
CA SER A 117 -0.35 4.21 0.98
C SER A 117 0.31 3.73 -0.31
N LEU A 118 0.22 4.49 -1.39
CA LEU A 118 0.89 4.18 -2.67
C LEU A 118 2.38 3.93 -2.47
N GLY A 119 3.05 4.86 -1.81
CA GLY A 119 4.48 4.74 -1.56
C GLY A 119 4.83 3.57 -0.65
N GLY A 120 4.02 3.29 0.38
CA GLY A 120 4.25 2.19 1.30
C GLY A 120 4.12 0.80 0.65
N TYR A 121 3.21 0.62 -0.28
CA TYR A 121 3.00 -0.67 -0.96
C TYR A 121 3.87 -0.84 -2.20
N LEU A 122 3.97 0.18 -3.06
CA LEU A 122 4.58 0.03 -4.39
C LEU A 122 6.05 -0.41 -4.37
N PRO A 123 6.97 0.20 -3.59
CA PRO A 123 8.36 -0.21 -3.64
C PRO A 123 8.58 -1.65 -3.22
N VAL A 124 7.81 -2.13 -2.24
CA VAL A 124 7.95 -3.51 -1.75
C VAL A 124 7.33 -4.50 -2.73
N VAL A 125 6.19 -4.18 -3.35
CA VAL A 125 5.60 -4.98 -4.43
C VAL A 125 6.54 -5.07 -5.63
N VAL A 126 7.16 -3.96 -6.02
CA VAL A 126 8.14 -3.95 -7.12
C VAL A 126 9.38 -4.77 -6.77
N LEU A 127 9.88 -4.68 -5.53
CA LEU A 127 10.98 -5.52 -5.05
C LEU A 127 10.61 -7.01 -5.14
N TYR A 128 9.40 -7.40 -4.78
CA TYR A 128 8.92 -8.77 -4.95
C TYR A 128 8.93 -9.20 -6.41
N LEU A 129 8.38 -8.41 -7.30
CA LEU A 129 8.24 -8.75 -8.71
C LEU A 129 9.59 -8.89 -9.44
N ILE A 130 10.56 -8.03 -9.11
CA ILE A 130 11.86 -7.99 -9.80
C ILE A 130 12.89 -8.91 -9.13
N SER A 131 12.86 -9.00 -7.80
CA SER A 131 13.84 -9.75 -7.01
C SER A 131 13.38 -11.16 -6.65
N PHE A 132 12.39 -11.72 -7.37
CA PHE A 132 11.75 -12.99 -7.04
C PHE A 132 12.75 -14.12 -6.72
N GLY A 133 13.87 -14.21 -7.46
CA GLY A 133 14.91 -15.19 -7.19
C GLY A 133 15.85 -14.84 -6.02
N LYS A 134 16.16 -13.56 -5.82
CA LYS A 134 17.07 -13.07 -4.76
C LYS A 134 16.36 -12.91 -3.41
N ALA A 135 15.11 -12.43 -3.42
CA ALA A 135 14.30 -12.28 -2.21
C ALA A 135 13.87 -13.64 -1.63
N ALA A 136 13.69 -14.64 -2.48
CA ALA A 136 13.39 -16.01 -2.08
C ALA A 136 14.50 -16.68 -1.28
N SER A 137 15.74 -16.23 -1.39
CA SER A 137 16.88 -16.78 -0.63
C SER A 137 16.96 -16.27 0.82
N ASP A 138 16.16 -15.29 1.21
CA ASP A 138 16.17 -14.72 2.55
C ASP A 138 14.95 -15.17 3.37
N ASN A 139 15.19 -16.05 4.34
CA ASN A 139 14.16 -16.65 5.21
C ASN A 139 13.28 -15.63 5.92
N MET A 140 13.81 -14.44 6.22
CA MET A 140 13.10 -13.40 6.97
C MET A 140 12.29 -12.45 6.11
N PHE A 141 12.53 -12.41 4.81
CA PHE A 141 11.90 -11.41 3.94
C PHE A 141 10.38 -11.59 3.82
N LEU A 142 9.92 -12.84 3.64
CA LEU A 142 8.50 -13.16 3.50
C LEU A 142 7.69 -12.84 4.77
N PRO A 143 8.09 -13.29 5.99
CA PRO A 143 7.34 -12.97 7.20
C PRO A 143 7.38 -11.49 7.55
N VAL A 144 8.53 -10.82 7.40
CA VAL A 144 8.67 -9.39 7.73
C VAL A 144 7.81 -8.52 6.81
N SER A 145 7.80 -8.79 5.51
CA SER A 145 6.96 -8.03 4.57
C SER A 145 5.48 -8.31 4.75
N SER A 146 5.07 -9.55 5.07
CA SER A 146 3.68 -9.86 5.41
C SER A 146 3.20 -9.09 6.64
N ALA A 147 4.02 -9.06 7.70
CA ALA A 147 3.73 -8.29 8.91
C ALA A 147 3.66 -6.78 8.64
N TYR A 148 4.58 -6.25 7.82
CA TYR A 148 4.58 -4.85 7.41
C TYR A 148 3.31 -4.46 6.65
N PHE A 149 2.86 -5.27 5.68
CA PHE A 149 1.65 -4.98 4.93
C PHE A 149 0.40 -5.03 5.81
N CYS A 150 0.30 -5.98 6.75
CA CYS A 150 -0.79 -6.01 7.72
C CYS A 150 -0.78 -4.74 8.59
N LEU A 151 0.39 -4.34 9.10
CA LEU A 151 0.53 -3.13 9.90
C LEU A 151 0.13 -1.88 9.10
N LEU A 152 0.57 -1.77 7.86
CA LEU A 152 0.22 -0.65 6.98
C LEU A 152 -1.30 -0.59 6.72
N ALA A 153 -1.94 -1.74 6.45
CA ALA A 153 -3.39 -1.83 6.28
C ALA A 153 -4.13 -1.39 7.55
N ILE A 154 -3.68 -1.83 8.74
CA ILE A 154 -4.28 -1.44 10.03
C ILE A 154 -4.13 0.07 10.25
N VAL A 155 -2.96 0.65 9.96
CA VAL A 155 -2.73 2.09 10.13
C VAL A 155 -3.64 2.90 9.21
N VAL A 156 -3.73 2.53 7.93
CA VAL A 156 -4.65 3.20 6.98
C VAL A 156 -6.09 3.03 7.43
N PHE A 157 -6.48 1.84 7.92
CA PHE A 157 -7.79 1.59 8.51
C PHE A 157 -8.10 2.57 9.66
N ILE A 158 -7.23 2.67 10.65
CA ILE A 158 -7.41 3.57 11.80
C ILE A 158 -7.54 5.02 11.35
N MET A 159 -6.72 5.46 10.39
CA MET A 159 -6.74 6.81 9.87
C MET A 159 -8.02 7.17 9.13
N THR A 160 -8.61 6.22 8.43
CA THR A 160 -9.74 6.45 7.53
C THR A 160 -11.10 6.10 8.15
N TYR A 161 -11.13 5.32 9.24
CA TYR A 161 -12.33 4.73 9.83
C TYR A 161 -13.46 5.72 10.15
N ASN A 162 -13.13 6.88 10.72
CA ASN A 162 -14.11 7.92 11.05
C ASN A 162 -14.16 9.06 10.01
N LYS A 163 -13.50 8.88 8.87
CA LYS A 163 -13.40 9.89 7.82
C LYS A 163 -13.95 9.30 6.51
N LYS A 164 -14.54 10.15 5.68
CA LYS A 164 -15.00 9.75 4.34
C LYS A 164 -13.85 9.74 3.32
N TRP A 165 -12.74 9.07 3.66
CA TRP A 165 -11.52 9.00 2.84
C TRP A 165 -11.52 7.74 1.97
N TYR A 166 -12.58 7.56 1.19
CA TYR A 166 -12.80 6.35 0.40
C TYR A 166 -11.72 6.09 -0.64
N ALA A 167 -11.19 7.14 -1.29
CA ALA A 167 -10.12 6.95 -2.27
C ALA A 167 -8.87 6.34 -1.62
N ALA A 168 -8.46 6.78 -0.44
CA ALA A 168 -7.33 6.19 0.29
C ALA A 168 -7.61 4.73 0.68
N GLN A 169 -8.86 4.41 1.08
CA GLN A 169 -9.27 3.05 1.44
C GLN A 169 -9.21 2.11 0.24
N PHE A 170 -9.81 2.48 -0.88
CA PHE A 170 -9.84 1.65 -2.10
C PHE A 170 -8.44 1.45 -2.70
N ILE A 171 -7.62 2.49 -2.72
CA ILE A 171 -6.23 2.40 -3.21
C ILE A 171 -5.41 1.49 -2.28
N SER A 172 -5.51 1.69 -0.96
CA SER A 172 -4.85 0.80 0.00
C SER A 172 -5.30 -0.64 -0.15
N PHE A 173 -6.61 -0.87 -0.31
CA PHE A 173 -7.17 -2.21 -0.53
C PHE A 173 -6.62 -2.86 -1.81
N ALA A 174 -6.65 -2.16 -2.94
CA ALA A 174 -6.16 -2.67 -4.22
C ALA A 174 -4.68 -3.05 -4.15
N LEU A 175 -3.85 -2.19 -3.55
CA LEU A 175 -2.43 -2.45 -3.35
C LEU A 175 -2.17 -3.61 -2.38
N HIS A 176 -2.99 -3.70 -1.32
CA HIS A 176 -2.89 -4.80 -0.37
C HIS A 176 -3.23 -6.15 -0.99
N ILE A 177 -4.30 -6.22 -1.79
CA ILE A 177 -4.65 -7.45 -2.53
C ILE A 177 -3.54 -7.83 -3.52
N THR A 178 -2.92 -6.87 -4.19
CA THR A 178 -1.75 -7.12 -5.03
C THR A 178 -0.59 -7.71 -4.21
N ALA A 179 -0.35 -7.20 -2.99
CA ALA A 179 0.66 -7.75 -2.08
C ALA A 179 0.31 -9.18 -1.62
N VAL A 180 -0.97 -9.45 -1.31
CA VAL A 180 -1.45 -10.81 -0.97
C VAL A 180 -1.18 -11.78 -2.13
N GLY A 181 -1.53 -11.39 -3.35
CA GLY A 181 -1.28 -12.19 -4.54
C GLY A 181 0.22 -12.43 -4.77
N GLY A 182 1.04 -11.39 -4.63
CA GLY A 182 2.50 -11.48 -4.76
C GLY A 182 3.14 -12.42 -3.73
N ILE A 183 2.76 -12.30 -2.45
CA ILE A 183 3.24 -13.20 -1.39
C ILE A 183 2.79 -14.64 -1.63
N GLY A 184 1.53 -14.84 -2.04
CA GLY A 184 1.03 -16.17 -2.39
C GLY A 184 1.80 -16.81 -3.55
N ALA A 185 2.05 -16.06 -4.62
CA ALA A 185 2.84 -16.51 -5.77
C ALA A 185 4.29 -16.84 -5.39
N CYS A 186 4.92 -16.00 -4.55
CA CYS A 186 6.25 -16.27 -4.02
C CYS A 186 6.30 -17.56 -3.19
N ALA A 187 5.32 -17.73 -2.31
CA ALA A 187 5.22 -18.91 -1.45
C ALA A 187 5.03 -20.20 -2.26
N TRP A 188 4.23 -20.13 -3.32
CA TRP A 188 4.04 -21.26 -4.23
C TRP A 188 5.30 -21.60 -5.00
N ALA A 189 5.98 -20.62 -5.58
CA ALA A 189 7.23 -20.84 -6.30
C ALA A 189 8.35 -21.41 -5.40
N LEU A 190 8.41 -20.98 -4.13
CA LEU A 190 9.36 -21.52 -3.15
C LEU A 190 9.08 -22.99 -2.83
N LYS A 191 7.82 -23.42 -2.81
CA LYS A 191 7.44 -24.83 -2.64
C LYS A 191 7.98 -25.68 -3.80
N ASP A 192 7.78 -25.22 -5.04
CA ASP A 192 8.20 -25.96 -6.25
C ASP A 192 9.73 -26.08 -6.36
N LEU A 193 10.48 -25.10 -5.83
CA LEU A 193 11.93 -25.10 -5.78
C LEU A 193 12.52 -25.89 -4.58
N GLY A 194 11.68 -26.58 -3.79
CA GLY A 194 12.12 -27.29 -2.57
C GLY A 194 12.53 -26.35 -1.43
N GLY A 195 12.02 -25.11 -1.44
CA GLY A 195 12.31 -24.09 -0.46
C GLY A 195 11.56 -24.25 0.86
N TYR A 196 11.38 -23.15 1.58
CA TYR A 196 10.87 -23.13 2.95
C TYR A 196 9.47 -23.71 3.11
N SER A 197 9.34 -24.77 3.91
CA SER A 197 8.08 -25.46 4.20
C SER A 197 7.02 -24.55 4.85
N TYR A 198 7.44 -23.46 5.50
CA TYR A 198 6.54 -22.50 6.15
C TYR A 198 5.94 -21.44 5.20
N ALA A 199 6.45 -21.31 3.98
CA ALA A 199 6.06 -20.21 3.09
C ALA A 199 4.57 -20.24 2.72
N LEU A 200 4.03 -21.40 2.36
CA LEU A 200 2.61 -21.56 2.04
C LEU A 200 1.70 -21.36 3.27
N PRO A 201 1.95 -22.00 4.43
CA PRO A 201 1.19 -21.71 5.63
C PRO A 201 1.20 -20.22 6.01
N LEU A 202 2.35 -19.56 5.89
CA LEU A 202 2.45 -18.12 6.13
C LEU A 202 1.59 -17.30 5.16
N SER A 203 1.59 -17.62 3.87
CA SER A 203 0.75 -16.93 2.89
C SER A 203 -0.74 -17.13 3.16
N ALA A 204 -1.15 -18.32 3.62
CA ALA A 204 -2.52 -18.60 4.02
C ALA A 204 -2.92 -17.76 5.25
N VAL A 205 -2.08 -17.72 6.29
CA VAL A 205 -2.30 -16.87 7.47
C VAL A 205 -2.37 -15.41 7.07
N PHE A 206 -1.46 -14.92 6.22
CA PHE A 206 -1.47 -13.55 5.73
C PHE A 206 -2.77 -13.22 4.98
N SER A 207 -3.27 -14.12 4.11
CA SER A 207 -4.53 -13.95 3.40
C SER A 207 -5.73 -13.86 4.36
N ILE A 208 -5.77 -14.71 5.40
CA ILE A 208 -6.83 -14.70 6.41
C ILE A 208 -6.79 -13.41 7.23
N VAL A 209 -5.62 -13.01 7.72
CA VAL A 209 -5.45 -11.77 8.49
C VAL A 209 -5.84 -10.56 7.66
N SER A 210 -5.43 -10.50 6.39
CA SER A 210 -5.80 -9.46 5.43
C SER A 210 -7.31 -9.36 5.26
N PHE A 211 -7.97 -10.49 5.05
CA PHE A 211 -9.43 -10.55 4.95
C PHE A 211 -10.12 -9.99 6.21
N ILE A 212 -9.64 -10.37 7.41
CA ILE A 212 -10.20 -9.90 8.69
C ILE A 212 -10.00 -8.39 8.85
N ILE A 213 -8.84 -7.83 8.51
CA ILE A 213 -8.56 -6.39 8.60
C ILE A 213 -9.58 -5.59 7.77
N TYR A 214 -9.78 -5.96 6.50
CA TYR A 214 -10.71 -5.25 5.62
C TYR A 214 -12.18 -5.59 5.89
N LEU A 215 -12.49 -6.73 6.49
CA LEU A 215 -13.82 -7.06 7.01
C LEU A 215 -14.17 -6.21 8.24
N ALA A 216 -13.18 -5.93 9.10
CA ALA A 216 -13.40 -5.18 10.35
C ALA A 216 -13.91 -3.74 10.10
N MET A 217 -13.58 -3.15 8.95
CA MET A 217 -13.95 -1.78 8.62
C MET A 217 -15.48 -1.59 8.47
N PRO A 218 -16.17 -2.26 7.54
CA PRO A 218 -17.63 -2.18 7.42
C PRO A 218 -18.33 -2.84 8.62
N SER A 219 -17.80 -3.97 9.13
CA SER A 219 -18.37 -4.67 10.28
C SER A 219 -18.38 -3.82 11.55
N GLY A 220 -17.33 -3.04 11.80
CA GLY A 220 -17.26 -2.13 12.92
C GLY A 220 -18.35 -1.05 12.86
N LYS A 221 -18.66 -0.52 11.66
CA LYS A 221 -19.77 0.43 11.47
C LYS A 221 -21.12 -0.22 11.76
N ILE A 222 -21.33 -1.47 11.30
CA ILE A 222 -22.54 -2.24 11.57
C ILE A 222 -22.71 -2.49 13.07
N ILE A 223 -21.65 -2.92 13.75
CA ILE A 223 -21.67 -3.23 15.19
C ILE A 223 -21.96 -1.98 16.02
N LEU A 224 -21.43 -0.82 15.61
CA LEU A 224 -21.61 0.46 16.31
C LEU A 224 -22.87 1.21 15.87
N ASN A 225 -23.77 0.59 15.09
CA ASN A 225 -24.99 1.19 14.54
C ASN A 225 -24.73 2.50 13.76
N LYS A 226 -23.56 2.64 13.13
CA LYS A 226 -23.25 3.75 12.25
C LYS A 226 -23.83 3.50 10.86
N LYS A 227 -24.19 4.58 10.15
CA LYS A 227 -24.69 4.49 8.78
C LYS A 227 -23.63 3.88 7.86
N LEU A 228 -24.00 2.81 7.14
CA LEU A 228 -23.22 2.27 6.04
C LEU A 228 -23.40 3.15 4.80
N GLU A 229 -22.29 3.58 4.25
CA GLU A 229 -22.28 4.23 2.94
C GLU A 229 -22.15 3.16 1.82
N THR A 230 -22.46 3.53 0.59
CA THR A 230 -22.37 2.62 -0.56
C THR A 230 -20.96 2.07 -0.76
N GLU A 231 -19.96 2.89 -0.50
CA GLU A 231 -18.53 2.56 -0.60
C GLU A 231 -18.11 1.46 0.39
N ASP A 232 -18.66 1.49 1.61
CA ASP A 232 -18.40 0.43 2.61
C ASP A 232 -18.93 -0.92 2.12
N THR A 233 -20.10 -0.90 1.47
CA THR A 233 -20.75 -2.09 0.89
C THR A 233 -19.93 -2.65 -0.26
N VAL A 234 -19.46 -1.78 -1.16
CA VAL A 234 -18.60 -2.17 -2.29
C VAL A 234 -17.29 -2.77 -1.78
N LEU A 235 -16.66 -2.13 -0.77
CA LEU A 235 -15.42 -2.65 -0.17
C LEU A 235 -15.65 -4.02 0.47
N LEU A 236 -16.77 -4.22 1.16
CA LEU A 236 -17.14 -5.52 1.74
C LEU A 236 -17.29 -6.59 0.67
N GLY A 237 -18.00 -6.29 -0.43
CA GLY A 237 -18.17 -7.21 -1.54
C GLY A 237 -16.85 -7.59 -2.22
N LEU A 238 -16.01 -6.60 -2.51
CA LEU A 238 -14.68 -6.82 -3.09
C LEU A 238 -13.80 -7.65 -2.16
N ASN A 239 -13.79 -7.34 -0.85
CA ASN A 239 -13.02 -8.10 0.13
C ASN A 239 -13.50 -9.55 0.24
N THR A 240 -14.81 -9.80 0.14
CA THR A 240 -15.36 -11.15 0.16
C THR A 240 -14.87 -11.97 -1.02
N VAL A 241 -14.95 -11.43 -2.23
CA VAL A 241 -14.55 -12.13 -3.46
C VAL A 241 -13.03 -12.37 -3.45
N THR A 242 -12.23 -11.34 -3.21
CA THR A 242 -10.76 -11.45 -3.21
C THR A 242 -10.25 -12.32 -2.07
N GLY A 243 -10.86 -12.21 -0.88
CA GLY A 243 -10.55 -13.04 0.28
C GLY A 243 -10.88 -14.51 0.03
N ALA A 244 -12.07 -14.82 -0.51
CA ALA A 244 -12.44 -16.18 -0.85
C ALA A 244 -11.45 -16.83 -1.85
N ILE A 245 -11.06 -16.07 -2.89
CA ILE A 245 -10.10 -16.55 -3.88
C ILE A 245 -8.72 -16.77 -3.24
N SER A 246 -8.16 -15.76 -2.55
CA SER A 246 -6.81 -15.82 -2.01
C SER A 246 -6.67 -16.88 -0.91
N ILE A 247 -7.63 -16.96 0.01
CA ILE A 247 -7.64 -17.96 1.08
C ILE A 247 -7.90 -19.36 0.52
N GLY A 248 -8.84 -19.48 -0.42
CA GLY A 248 -9.13 -20.77 -1.06
C GLY A 248 -7.91 -21.33 -1.79
N VAL A 249 -7.25 -20.51 -2.61
CA VAL A 249 -6.05 -20.92 -3.36
C VAL A 249 -4.89 -21.26 -2.42
N THR A 250 -4.57 -20.41 -1.45
CA THR A 250 -3.45 -20.66 -0.54
C THR A 250 -3.66 -21.88 0.33
N LEU A 251 -4.86 -22.08 0.89
CA LEU A 251 -5.18 -23.26 1.68
C LEU A 251 -5.17 -24.54 0.83
N TYR A 252 -5.68 -24.47 -0.41
CA TYR A 252 -5.66 -25.62 -1.31
C TYR A 252 -4.23 -26.12 -1.58
N HIS A 253 -3.26 -25.24 -1.69
CA HIS A 253 -1.86 -25.57 -1.88
C HIS A 253 -1.11 -25.95 -0.60
N CYS A 254 -1.64 -25.61 0.59
CA CYS A 254 -1.04 -25.98 1.88
C CYS A 254 -1.20 -27.47 2.22
N PHE A 255 -2.30 -28.09 1.79
CA PHE A 255 -2.69 -29.43 2.22
C PHE A 255 -2.79 -30.40 1.03
N GLU A 256 -2.77 -31.70 1.32
CA GLU A 256 -3.13 -32.71 0.35
C GLU A 256 -4.59 -32.55 -0.10
N ARG A 257 -4.89 -32.86 -1.35
CA ARG A 257 -6.16 -32.54 -2.04
C ARG A 257 -7.41 -32.89 -1.23
N MET A 258 -7.41 -34.05 -0.55
CA MET A 258 -8.58 -34.49 0.24
C MET A 258 -8.76 -33.64 1.51
N VAL A 259 -7.67 -33.30 2.19
CA VAL A 259 -7.66 -32.45 3.39
C VAL A 259 -7.94 -31.00 3.02
N ALA A 260 -7.33 -30.52 1.92
CA ALA A 260 -7.54 -29.18 1.40
C ALA A 260 -9.01 -28.86 1.16
N ASN A 261 -9.75 -29.73 0.48
CA ASN A 261 -11.18 -29.54 0.22
C ASN A 261 -12.01 -29.42 1.54
N ARG A 262 -11.67 -30.19 2.55
CA ARG A 262 -12.35 -30.14 3.86
C ARG A 262 -12.04 -28.81 4.58
N VAL A 263 -10.77 -28.44 4.63
CA VAL A 263 -10.33 -27.19 5.30
C VAL A 263 -10.92 -25.98 4.65
N VAL A 264 -10.86 -25.89 3.32
CA VAL A 264 -11.45 -24.78 2.54
C VAL A 264 -12.97 -24.72 2.77
N GLY A 265 -13.64 -25.87 2.75
CA GLY A 265 -15.09 -25.95 3.04
C GLY A 265 -15.44 -25.45 4.43
N ILE A 266 -14.68 -25.85 5.47
CA ILE A 266 -14.90 -25.38 6.84
C ILE A 266 -14.70 -23.86 6.93
N VAL A 267 -13.62 -23.32 6.33
CA VAL A 267 -13.35 -21.88 6.35
C VAL A 267 -14.47 -21.09 5.67
N PHE A 268 -15.01 -21.57 4.56
CA PHE A 268 -16.11 -20.90 3.89
C PHE A 268 -17.42 -20.99 4.67
N LEU A 269 -17.67 -22.10 5.40
CA LEU A 269 -18.80 -22.18 6.33
C LEU A 269 -18.69 -21.17 7.47
N VAL A 270 -17.48 -20.99 8.02
CA VAL A 270 -17.23 -19.96 9.06
C VAL A 270 -17.50 -18.56 8.49
N PHE A 271 -17.05 -18.27 7.27
CA PHE A 271 -17.35 -16.98 6.63
C PHE A 271 -18.84 -16.78 6.38
N ALA A 272 -19.53 -17.79 5.87
CA ALA A 272 -20.99 -17.73 5.70
C ALA A 272 -21.71 -17.44 7.03
N PHE A 273 -21.30 -18.07 8.10
CA PHE A 273 -21.86 -17.83 9.43
C PHE A 273 -21.59 -16.40 9.93
N LEU A 274 -20.38 -15.88 9.73
CA LEU A 274 -20.05 -14.48 10.05
C LEU A 274 -20.92 -13.49 9.27
N TYR A 275 -21.16 -13.74 7.99
CA TYR A 275 -22.03 -12.89 7.16
C TYR A 275 -23.49 -12.97 7.61
N ILE A 276 -24.00 -14.14 8.01
CA ILE A 276 -25.35 -14.28 8.57
C ILE A 276 -25.50 -13.46 9.86
N ILE A 277 -24.49 -13.45 10.73
CA ILE A 277 -24.49 -12.62 11.95
C ILE A 277 -24.52 -11.14 11.60
N LEU A 278 -23.67 -10.70 10.66
CA LEU A 278 -23.62 -9.31 10.22
C LEU A 278 -24.96 -8.88 9.58
N PHE A 279 -25.52 -9.69 8.71
CA PHE A 279 -26.82 -9.45 8.09
C PHE A 279 -27.96 -9.36 9.12
N SER A 280 -27.99 -10.28 10.11
CA SER A 280 -28.98 -10.25 11.20
C SER A 280 -28.88 -8.94 12.00
N LYS A 281 -27.67 -8.42 12.23
CA LYS A 281 -27.48 -7.14 12.92
C LYS A 281 -27.94 -5.94 12.07
N ILE A 282 -27.67 -5.95 10.76
CA ILE A 282 -28.14 -4.91 9.83
C ILE A 282 -29.67 -4.86 9.83
N ASN A 283 -30.31 -6.02 9.79
CA ASN A 283 -31.78 -6.11 9.71
C ASN A 283 -32.48 -5.68 11.02
N LYS A 284 -31.80 -5.80 12.17
CA LYS A 284 -32.30 -5.32 13.47
C LYS A 284 -32.01 -3.85 13.76
N SER A 285 -31.08 -3.23 13.04
CA SER A 285 -30.76 -1.83 13.21
C SER A 285 -31.74 -0.95 12.42
N GLU A 286 -32.00 0.29 12.88
CA GLU A 286 -32.78 1.29 12.14
C GLU A 286 -32.16 1.68 10.79
N ASN A 287 -31.01 1.10 10.43
CA ASN A 287 -30.26 1.32 9.20
C ASN A 287 -30.84 0.52 7.99
N LYS A 288 -32.17 0.48 7.87
CA LYS A 288 -32.86 -0.20 6.76
C LYS A 288 -32.44 0.28 5.37
N ASP A 289 -31.98 1.53 5.24
CA ASP A 289 -31.52 2.08 3.96
C ASP A 289 -30.26 1.40 3.41
N GLY A 290 -29.41 0.86 4.29
CA GLY A 290 -28.24 0.08 3.89
C GLY A 290 -28.58 -1.37 3.51
N ALA A 291 -29.55 -1.97 4.21
CA ALA A 291 -29.97 -3.35 3.97
C ALA A 291 -30.72 -3.52 2.64
N SER A 292 -31.50 -2.51 2.21
CA SER A 292 -32.22 -2.54 0.92
C SER A 292 -31.27 -2.50 -0.30
N LYS A 293 -30.02 -2.13 -0.12
CA LYS A 293 -28.99 -2.15 -1.17
C LYS A 293 -28.24 -3.49 -1.26
N PHE A 294 -28.44 -4.37 -0.28
CA PHE A 294 -27.86 -5.72 -0.23
C PHE A 294 -28.83 -6.83 -0.68
N ALA A 295 -30.12 -6.54 -0.77
CA ALA A 295 -31.13 -7.45 -1.30
C ALA A 295 -31.26 -7.30 -2.81
#